data_de53705ea9220de0bd76d8820cca6cde
#
_entry.id   de53705ea9220de0bd76d8820cca6cde
#
_cell.length_a   1.000
_cell.length_b   1.000
_cell.length_c   1.000
_cell.angle_alpha   90.00
_cell.angle_beta   90.00
_cell.angle_gamma   90.00
#
_symmetry.space_group_name_H-M   'P 1'
#
loop_
_entity.id
_entity.type
_entity.pdbx_description
1 polymer ?
#
loop_
_entity_poly.entity_id
_entity_poly.type
_entity_poly.pdbx_seq_one_letter_code
_entity_poly.pdbx_strand_id
1 'polypeptide(L)'
;MRKYNSLDKALIIYVKYIVVAFVQSSPNRNKEGIIIIMDKLLDLTRDFDAAKAAFEAYLDEYDRADDKIHLKIVHTYGVVDAAEDIARRMGLGEEDVQLAKVIGLLHDIGRFEQIKRFDSFEPGTMEHAVYGAQLLFGPEKMIRRFVKDDRFDSLICTAIEKHSDFKLEGITDERTLLHAKLIRDADKLDNCRVKLEESMETLLGVDEKGVGEGVIAPKVWESCMAKESVLSSDRVSKVDYWISYIAQYYDINFPETYEIMREHNYVKRIKDRVPYALPETQEKMDILAAEMEKYMDERIRNKK
;
A
#
# COMPACT_ATOMS: atom_id res chain seq x y z
N MET A 1 6.27 18.28 -6.54
CA MET A 1 7.25 18.89 -5.58
C MET A 1 6.49 19.75 -4.56
N ARG A 2 5.94 19.15 -3.51
CA ARG A 2 5.51 19.93 -2.33
C ARG A 2 6.75 20.34 -1.58
N LYS A 3 7.03 21.65 -1.54
CA LYS A 3 8.03 22.24 -0.67
C LYS A 3 7.66 21.85 0.76
N TYR A 4 8.53 21.12 1.45
CA TYR A 4 8.48 20.98 2.89
C TYR A 4 8.33 22.38 3.47
N ASN A 5 7.18 22.64 4.03
CA ASN A 5 6.81 23.94 4.52
C ASN A 5 7.71 24.28 5.71
N SER A 6 8.11 25.52 5.83
CA SER A 6 8.88 26.06 6.99
C SER A 6 8.21 25.74 8.33
N LEU A 7 6.93 25.39 8.33
CA LEU A 7 6.14 24.91 9.48
C LEU A 7 6.62 23.55 10.03
N ASP A 8 7.02 22.59 9.19
CA ASP A 8 7.44 21.26 9.68
C ASP A 8 8.80 21.33 10.36
N LYS A 9 9.72 22.15 9.83
CA LYS A 9 11.00 22.43 10.49
C LYS A 9 10.81 23.21 11.79
N ALA A 10 9.87 24.16 11.83
CA ALA A 10 9.52 24.91 13.01
C ALA A 10 8.85 24.03 14.07
N LEU A 11 8.00 23.06 13.66
CA LEU A 11 7.34 22.12 14.57
C LEU A 11 8.35 21.15 15.20
N ILE A 12 9.31 20.63 14.43
CA ILE A 12 10.40 19.78 14.92
C ILE A 12 11.30 20.56 15.90
N ILE A 13 11.61 21.83 15.60
CA ILE A 13 12.37 22.71 16.48
C ILE A 13 11.56 23.03 17.74
N TYR A 14 10.25 23.28 17.61
CA TYR A 14 9.35 23.59 18.71
C TYR A 14 9.14 22.39 19.64
N VAL A 15 8.96 21.19 19.11
CA VAL A 15 8.90 19.94 19.88
C VAL A 15 10.23 19.69 20.60
N LYS A 16 11.39 19.90 19.94
CA LYS A 16 12.71 19.84 20.59
C LYS A 16 12.80 20.82 21.75
N TYR A 17 12.29 22.05 21.58
CA TYR A 17 12.36 23.10 22.64
C TYR A 17 11.47 22.74 23.83
N ILE A 18 10.24 22.23 23.59
CA ILE A 18 9.31 21.81 24.65
C ILE A 18 9.88 20.62 25.43
N VAL A 19 10.44 19.62 24.73
CA VAL A 19 11.01 18.43 25.38
C VAL A 19 12.27 18.79 26.17
N VAL A 20 13.13 19.65 25.65
CA VAL A 20 14.30 20.17 26.38
C VAL A 20 13.87 20.98 27.61
N ALA A 21 12.87 21.83 27.49
CA ALA A 21 12.33 22.60 28.62
C ALA A 21 11.69 21.69 29.68
N PHE A 22 10.97 20.65 29.26
CA PHE A 22 10.36 19.66 30.16
C PHE A 22 11.40 18.78 30.86
N VAL A 23 12.49 18.41 30.16
CA VAL A 23 13.63 17.66 30.74
C VAL A 23 14.42 18.54 31.75
N GLN A 24 14.51 19.85 31.49
CA GLN A 24 15.19 20.78 32.40
C GLN A 24 14.36 21.10 33.65
N SER A 25 13.02 21.00 33.58
CA SER A 25 12.12 21.33 34.70
C SER A 25 11.77 20.14 35.61
N SER A 26 12.15 18.92 35.29
CA SER A 26 11.88 17.74 36.12
C SER A 26 13.07 17.37 37.00
N PRO A 27 12.94 17.46 38.34
CA PRO A 27 13.97 17.00 39.24
C PRO A 27 13.98 15.46 39.33
N ASN A 28 15.00 14.83 38.79
CA ASN A 28 15.39 13.44 38.99
C ASN A 28 14.34 12.35 38.69
N ARG A 29 14.31 11.87 37.47
CA ARG A 29 14.23 10.46 36.99
C ARG A 29 13.99 10.43 35.48
N ASN A 30 14.83 9.73 34.75
CA ASN A 30 14.67 9.42 33.31
C ASN A 30 15.19 10.40 32.24
N LYS A 31 16.12 11.29 32.55
CA LYS A 31 16.75 12.12 31.49
C LYS A 31 17.47 11.27 30.43
N GLU A 32 18.19 10.23 30.86
CA GLU A 32 18.88 9.30 29.95
C GLU A 32 17.90 8.49 29.10
N GLY A 33 16.80 8.00 29.67
CA GLY A 33 15.77 7.28 28.93
C GLY A 33 15.07 8.14 27.86
N ILE A 34 14.79 9.41 28.16
CA ILE A 34 14.17 10.33 27.19
C ILE A 34 15.15 10.72 26.07
N ILE A 35 16.43 10.92 26.40
CA ILE A 35 17.49 11.21 25.41
C ILE A 35 17.67 9.99 24.48
N ILE A 36 17.73 8.78 25.03
CA ILE A 36 17.85 7.54 24.24
C ILE A 36 16.63 7.33 23.34
N ILE A 37 15.42 7.62 23.81
CA ILE A 37 14.19 7.54 22.98
C ILE A 37 14.22 8.60 21.87
N MET A 38 14.66 9.82 22.16
CA MET A 38 14.76 10.89 21.16
C MET A 38 15.84 10.60 20.11
N ASP A 39 17.00 10.07 20.51
CA ASP A 39 18.05 9.68 19.57
C ASP A 39 17.59 8.51 18.68
N LYS A 40 16.88 7.51 19.23
CA LYS A 40 16.29 6.44 18.45
C LYS A 40 15.20 6.93 17.49
N LEU A 41 14.33 7.85 17.93
CA LEU A 41 13.31 8.46 17.06
C LEU A 41 13.94 9.28 15.93
N LEU A 42 15.02 10.00 16.20
CA LEU A 42 15.78 10.77 15.21
C LEU A 42 16.50 9.83 14.22
N ASP A 43 17.02 8.71 14.68
CA ASP A 43 17.66 7.71 13.82
C ASP A 43 16.64 7.05 12.87
N LEU A 44 15.46 6.67 13.36
CA LEU A 44 14.41 6.05 12.53
C LEU A 44 13.91 7.00 11.43
N THR A 45 13.73 8.29 11.72
CA THR A 45 13.32 9.29 10.72
C THR A 45 14.41 9.53 9.68
N ARG A 46 15.68 9.58 10.11
CA ARG A 46 16.84 9.68 9.21
C ARG A 46 17.03 8.43 8.36
N ASP A 47 16.73 7.26 8.92
CA ASP A 47 16.83 5.99 8.22
C ASP A 47 15.82 5.90 7.09
N PHE A 48 14.58 6.40 7.25
CA PHE A 48 13.61 6.44 6.16
C PHE A 48 14.00 7.42 5.04
N ASP A 49 14.50 8.61 5.40
CA ASP A 49 14.97 9.59 4.40
C ASP A 49 16.17 9.03 3.61
N ALA A 50 17.05 8.28 4.27
CA ALA A 50 18.16 7.59 3.62
C ALA A 50 17.68 6.46 2.71
N ALA A 51 16.68 5.67 3.14
CA ALA A 51 16.06 4.61 2.33
C ALA A 51 15.39 5.21 1.09
N LYS A 52 14.67 6.32 1.24
CA LYS A 52 14.05 7.05 0.13
C LYS A 52 15.08 7.56 -0.87
N ALA A 53 16.18 8.15 -0.40
CA ALA A 53 17.27 8.61 -1.27
C ALA A 53 17.93 7.42 -2.03
N ALA A 54 18.10 6.28 -1.37
CA ALA A 54 18.61 5.06 -2.01
C ALA A 54 17.63 4.50 -3.05
N PHE A 55 16.32 4.61 -2.80
CA PHE A 55 15.29 4.21 -3.75
C PHE A 55 15.27 5.13 -4.97
N GLU A 56 15.41 6.45 -4.80
CA GLU A 56 15.56 7.37 -5.92
C GLU A 56 16.78 7.03 -6.79
N ALA A 57 17.93 6.69 -6.18
CA ALA A 57 19.11 6.23 -6.90
C ALA A 57 18.89 4.89 -7.62
N TYR A 58 18.10 3.97 -7.05
CA TYR A 58 17.71 2.73 -7.71
C TYR A 58 16.84 3.01 -8.96
N LEU A 59 15.94 3.98 -8.88
CA LEU A 59 15.09 4.36 -10.01
C LEU A 59 15.85 4.97 -11.19
N ASP A 60 17.09 5.43 -11.02
CA ASP A 60 17.93 5.92 -12.12
C ASP A 60 18.32 4.81 -13.12
N GLU A 61 18.12 3.53 -12.77
CA GLU A 61 18.33 2.37 -13.65
C GLU A 61 17.13 2.13 -14.60
N TYR A 62 16.05 2.92 -14.50
CA TYR A 62 14.80 2.76 -15.24
C TYR A 62 14.38 4.03 -15.96
N ASP A 63 13.69 3.87 -17.09
CA ASP A 63 13.13 5.01 -17.83
C ASP A 63 11.91 5.57 -17.08
N ARG A 64 12.09 6.67 -16.38
CA ARG A 64 11.03 7.35 -15.63
C ARG A 64 9.95 7.99 -16.51
N ALA A 65 10.17 8.11 -17.83
CA ALA A 65 9.21 8.62 -18.80
C ALA A 65 8.27 7.51 -19.33
N ASP A 66 8.61 6.25 -19.11
CA ASP A 66 7.70 5.12 -19.36
C ASP A 66 6.47 5.20 -18.44
N ASP A 67 5.26 5.14 -19.01
CA ASP A 67 4.01 5.31 -18.28
C ASP A 67 3.82 4.29 -17.16
N LYS A 68 4.24 3.03 -17.37
CA LYS A 68 4.12 1.96 -16.37
C LYS A 68 5.15 2.14 -15.25
N ILE A 69 6.37 2.56 -15.58
CA ILE A 69 7.39 2.91 -14.59
C ILE A 69 6.93 4.12 -13.77
N HIS A 70 6.46 5.18 -14.44
CA HIS A 70 5.93 6.37 -13.78
C HIS A 70 4.78 6.02 -12.82
N LEU A 71 3.81 5.24 -13.30
CA LEU A 71 2.69 4.75 -12.48
C LEU A 71 3.20 4.05 -11.22
N LYS A 72 4.18 3.15 -11.35
CA LYS A 72 4.74 2.42 -10.20
C LYS A 72 5.52 3.30 -9.23
N ILE A 73 6.20 4.34 -9.71
CA ILE A 73 6.85 5.33 -8.83
C ILE A 73 5.79 6.07 -8.00
N VAL A 74 4.76 6.59 -8.66
CA VAL A 74 3.67 7.33 -7.98
C VAL A 74 2.92 6.43 -7.00
N HIS A 75 2.61 5.20 -7.41
CA HIS A 75 1.99 4.19 -6.55
C HIS A 75 2.85 3.85 -5.33
N THR A 76 4.14 3.60 -5.50
CA THR A 76 5.04 3.28 -4.38
C THR A 76 5.02 4.36 -3.30
N TYR A 77 5.08 5.64 -3.68
CA TYR A 77 4.98 6.72 -2.71
C TYR A 77 3.59 6.85 -2.09
N GLY A 78 2.53 6.59 -2.85
CA GLY A 78 1.17 6.53 -2.32
C GLY A 78 1.00 5.39 -1.30
N VAL A 79 1.63 4.24 -1.52
CA VAL A 79 1.63 3.11 -0.56
C VAL A 79 2.40 3.47 0.71
N VAL A 80 3.52 4.22 0.62
CA VAL A 80 4.22 4.74 1.81
C VAL A 80 3.30 5.63 2.64
N ASP A 81 2.61 6.58 2.00
CA ASP A 81 1.70 7.50 2.69
C ASP A 81 0.51 6.74 3.31
N ALA A 82 -0.05 5.76 2.59
CA ALA A 82 -1.14 4.91 3.08
C ALA A 82 -0.69 4.05 4.28
N ALA A 83 0.50 3.43 4.20
CA ALA A 83 1.04 2.62 5.28
C ALA A 83 1.28 3.46 6.56
N GLU A 84 1.79 4.68 6.41
CA GLU A 84 1.96 5.61 7.53
C GLU A 84 0.61 6.00 8.16
N ASP A 85 -0.40 6.37 7.34
CA ASP A 85 -1.72 6.78 7.84
C ASP A 85 -2.42 5.63 8.58
N ILE A 86 -2.43 4.42 7.98
CA ILE A 86 -3.00 3.23 8.63
C ILE A 86 -2.30 2.95 9.95
N ALA A 87 -0.95 2.88 9.96
CA ALA A 87 -0.17 2.58 11.16
C ALA A 87 -0.41 3.60 12.29
N ARG A 88 -0.50 4.90 11.96
CA ARG A 88 -0.78 5.95 12.93
C ARG A 88 -2.20 5.89 13.47
N ARG A 89 -3.21 5.61 12.63
CA ARG A 89 -4.61 5.43 13.07
C ARG A 89 -4.78 4.21 13.98
N MET A 90 -3.98 3.15 13.75
CA MET A 90 -3.91 1.99 14.64
C MET A 90 -3.21 2.28 15.97
N GLY A 91 -2.56 3.43 16.13
CA GLY A 91 -1.80 3.80 17.33
C GLY A 91 -0.49 3.02 17.49
N LEU A 92 0.11 2.55 16.39
CA LEU A 92 1.39 1.83 16.42
C LEU A 92 2.52 2.73 16.91
N GLY A 93 3.53 2.13 17.54
CA GLY A 93 4.74 2.83 17.94
C GLY A 93 5.56 3.31 16.73
N GLU A 94 6.38 4.35 16.92
CA GLU A 94 7.13 4.97 15.81
C GLU A 94 8.02 3.98 15.06
N GLU A 95 8.62 3.00 15.73
CA GLU A 95 9.40 1.94 15.08
C GLU A 95 8.57 1.15 14.06
N ASP A 96 7.32 0.79 14.41
CA ASP A 96 6.42 0.09 13.50
C ASP A 96 5.89 0.99 12.38
N VAL A 97 5.69 2.28 12.66
CA VAL A 97 5.34 3.26 11.62
C VAL A 97 6.48 3.37 10.59
N GLN A 98 7.73 3.48 11.03
CA GLN A 98 8.87 3.56 10.12
C GLN A 98 9.09 2.24 9.35
N LEU A 99 8.91 1.08 9.99
CA LEU A 99 8.93 -0.22 9.31
C LEU A 99 7.84 -0.31 8.24
N ALA A 100 6.62 0.13 8.54
CA ALA A 100 5.53 0.15 7.56
C ALA A 100 5.87 1.01 6.34
N LYS A 101 6.48 2.18 6.55
CA LYS A 101 6.94 3.06 5.46
C LYS A 101 8.03 2.42 4.61
N VAL A 102 9.02 1.80 5.23
CA VAL A 102 10.12 1.10 4.52
C VAL A 102 9.57 -0.08 3.72
N ILE A 103 8.69 -0.88 4.30
CA ILE A 103 8.05 -2.00 3.60
C ILE A 103 7.21 -1.46 2.42
N GLY A 104 6.44 -0.38 2.62
CA GLY A 104 5.71 0.30 1.55
C GLY A 104 6.60 0.79 0.42
N LEU A 105 7.79 1.36 0.75
CA LEU A 105 8.75 1.83 -0.24
C LEU A 105 9.34 0.69 -1.09
N LEU A 106 9.49 -0.51 -0.52
CA LEU A 106 10.21 -1.62 -1.16
C LEU A 106 9.31 -2.75 -1.64
N HIS A 107 7.99 -2.75 -1.33
CA HIS A 107 7.11 -3.89 -1.61
C HIS A 107 7.08 -4.29 -3.07
N ASP A 108 7.06 -3.32 -3.96
CA ASP A 108 6.96 -3.51 -5.42
C ASP A 108 8.31 -3.33 -6.15
N ILE A 109 9.46 -3.41 -5.45
CA ILE A 109 10.77 -3.21 -6.08
C ILE A 109 11.02 -4.17 -7.25
N GLY A 110 10.47 -5.38 -7.21
CA GLY A 110 10.54 -6.36 -8.28
C GLY A 110 9.70 -5.99 -9.52
N ARG A 111 8.70 -5.09 -9.39
CA ARG A 111 7.87 -4.63 -10.51
C ARG A 111 8.66 -3.84 -11.54
N PHE A 112 9.64 -3.07 -11.12
CA PHE A 112 10.47 -2.29 -12.02
C PHE A 112 11.24 -3.20 -13.00
N GLU A 113 11.79 -4.33 -12.50
CA GLU A 113 12.39 -5.35 -13.34
C GLU A 113 11.38 -6.09 -14.21
N GLN A 114 10.19 -6.38 -13.69
CA GLN A 114 9.13 -6.99 -14.49
C GLN A 114 8.75 -6.11 -15.68
N ILE A 115 8.50 -4.83 -15.46
CA ILE A 115 8.16 -3.87 -16.52
C ILE A 115 9.30 -3.79 -17.53
N LYS A 116 10.54 -3.60 -17.06
CA LYS A 116 11.73 -3.50 -17.91
C LYS A 116 11.94 -4.71 -18.83
N ARG A 117 11.61 -5.93 -18.33
CA ARG A 117 11.84 -7.18 -19.09
C ARG A 117 10.65 -7.58 -19.96
N PHE A 118 9.44 -7.32 -19.51
CA PHE A 118 8.23 -7.88 -20.11
C PHE A 118 7.22 -6.82 -20.57
N ASP A 119 7.47 -5.56 -20.27
CA ASP A 119 6.53 -4.45 -20.53
C ASP A 119 5.08 -4.75 -20.05
N SER A 120 4.94 -5.47 -18.91
CA SER A 120 3.67 -6.03 -18.46
C SER A 120 3.56 -6.10 -16.94
N PHE A 121 2.33 -5.98 -16.43
CA PHE A 121 1.95 -6.27 -15.05
C PHE A 121 1.36 -7.68 -14.87
N GLU A 122 1.22 -8.46 -15.93
CA GLU A 122 0.56 -9.76 -15.90
C GLU A 122 1.27 -10.73 -14.94
N PRO A 123 0.52 -11.41 -14.03
CA PRO A 123 1.10 -12.29 -13.01
C PRO A 123 1.95 -13.43 -13.60
N GLY A 124 1.58 -13.94 -14.78
CA GLY A 124 2.29 -15.04 -15.44
C GLY A 124 3.68 -14.69 -15.99
N THR A 125 4.07 -13.42 -16.03
CA THR A 125 5.37 -13.00 -16.54
C THR A 125 6.46 -13.02 -15.48
N MET A 126 6.15 -12.64 -14.24
CA MET A 126 7.07 -12.65 -13.10
C MET A 126 6.30 -12.63 -11.77
N GLU A 127 6.72 -13.45 -10.82
CA GLU A 127 6.32 -13.41 -9.41
C GLU A 127 7.05 -12.23 -8.73
N HIS A 128 6.59 -10.98 -8.97
CA HIS A 128 7.31 -9.76 -8.60
C HIS A 128 7.61 -9.63 -7.11
N ALA A 129 6.72 -10.12 -6.24
CA ALA A 129 6.89 -10.08 -4.78
C ALA A 129 8.04 -10.99 -4.33
N VAL A 130 8.04 -12.24 -4.81
CA VAL A 130 9.11 -13.20 -4.56
C VAL A 130 10.43 -12.71 -5.15
N TYR A 131 10.40 -12.22 -6.39
CA TYR A 131 11.59 -11.66 -7.04
C TYR A 131 12.13 -10.44 -6.29
N GLY A 132 11.27 -9.54 -5.83
CA GLY A 132 11.65 -8.37 -5.02
C GLY A 132 12.32 -8.77 -3.71
N ALA A 133 11.77 -9.77 -3.00
CA ALA A 133 12.39 -10.32 -1.81
C ALA A 133 13.77 -10.94 -2.09
N GLN A 134 13.90 -11.71 -3.18
CA GLN A 134 15.18 -12.28 -3.62
C GLN A 134 16.20 -11.20 -3.99
N LEU A 135 15.78 -10.13 -4.66
CA LEU A 135 16.64 -9.00 -5.01
C LEU A 135 17.18 -8.31 -3.76
N LEU A 136 16.33 -8.09 -2.76
CA LEU A 136 16.70 -7.40 -1.53
C LEU A 136 17.56 -8.26 -0.59
N PHE A 137 17.18 -9.52 -0.39
CA PHE A 137 17.75 -10.40 0.64
C PHE A 137 18.62 -11.52 0.09
N GLY A 138 18.81 -11.60 -1.22
CA GLY A 138 19.71 -12.54 -1.87
C GLY A 138 21.20 -12.31 -1.54
N PRO A 139 22.11 -13.01 -2.23
CA PRO A 139 23.55 -12.99 -1.91
C PRO A 139 24.19 -11.59 -1.84
N GLU A 140 23.69 -10.64 -2.66
CA GLU A 140 24.19 -9.27 -2.73
C GLU A 140 23.69 -8.38 -1.60
N LYS A 141 22.68 -8.85 -0.84
CA LYS A 141 22.07 -8.13 0.30
C LYS A 141 21.73 -6.67 -0.05
N MET A 142 21.06 -6.46 -1.18
CA MET A 142 20.71 -5.11 -1.66
C MET A 142 19.91 -4.30 -0.63
N ILE A 143 19.19 -4.96 0.29
CA ILE A 143 18.50 -4.32 1.40
C ILE A 143 19.40 -3.37 2.20
N ARG A 144 20.70 -3.63 2.30
CA ARG A 144 21.67 -2.77 3.01
C ARG A 144 21.86 -1.39 2.39
N ARG A 145 21.41 -1.18 1.14
CA ARG A 145 21.35 0.16 0.54
C ARG A 145 20.24 1.01 1.19
N PHE A 146 19.16 0.38 1.64
CA PHE A 146 17.95 1.02 2.17
C PHE A 146 17.89 1.00 3.69
N VAL A 147 18.22 -0.14 4.30
CA VAL A 147 18.14 -0.37 5.74
C VAL A 147 19.47 -0.91 6.23
N LYS A 148 20.10 -0.22 7.19
CA LYS A 148 21.41 -0.63 7.75
C LYS A 148 21.28 -1.70 8.80
N ASP A 149 20.21 -1.64 9.62
CA ASP A 149 19.91 -2.57 10.71
C ASP A 149 19.34 -3.88 10.15
N ASP A 150 19.84 -5.00 10.58
CA ASP A 150 19.43 -6.33 10.13
C ASP A 150 18.39 -7.02 11.04
N ARG A 151 18.07 -6.41 12.20
CA ARG A 151 17.11 -6.97 13.17
C ARG A 151 15.73 -7.25 12.57
N PHE A 152 15.35 -6.51 11.53
CA PHE A 152 14.04 -6.61 10.89
C PHE A 152 14.07 -7.31 9.52
N ASP A 153 15.21 -7.86 9.11
CA ASP A 153 15.37 -8.48 7.79
C ASP A 153 14.31 -9.56 7.52
N SER A 154 14.10 -10.46 8.47
CA SER A 154 13.11 -11.55 8.32
C SER A 154 11.68 -11.00 8.21
N LEU A 155 11.33 -9.99 9.00
CA LEU A 155 10.02 -9.34 8.98
C LEU A 155 9.80 -8.64 7.62
N ILE A 156 10.74 -7.79 7.20
CA ILE A 156 10.65 -7.03 5.93
C ILE A 156 10.59 -8.01 4.75
N CYS A 157 11.47 -9.02 4.73
CA CYS A 157 11.49 -10.04 3.68
C CYS A 157 10.14 -10.74 3.53
N THR A 158 9.60 -11.26 4.65
CA THR A 158 8.32 -11.99 4.64
C THR A 158 7.15 -11.08 4.22
N ALA A 159 7.11 -9.84 4.73
CA ALA A 159 6.04 -8.90 4.38
C ALA A 159 6.06 -8.58 2.88
N ILE A 160 7.25 -8.36 2.29
CA ILE A 160 7.41 -8.09 0.86
C ILE A 160 7.10 -9.35 0.04
N GLU A 161 7.65 -10.50 0.39
CA GLU A 161 7.46 -11.75 -0.35
C GLU A 161 5.97 -12.14 -0.46
N LYS A 162 5.21 -11.92 0.62
CA LYS A 162 3.81 -12.37 0.73
C LYS A 162 2.76 -11.28 0.46
N HIS A 163 3.17 -10.06 0.10
CA HIS A 163 2.18 -8.99 -0.07
C HIS A 163 1.17 -9.27 -1.18
N SER A 164 1.56 -9.99 -2.23
CA SER A 164 0.71 -10.33 -3.38
C SER A 164 0.05 -11.72 -3.30
N ASP A 165 0.28 -12.50 -2.24
CA ASP A 165 -0.35 -13.80 -2.03
C ASP A 165 -1.88 -13.65 -2.01
N PHE A 166 -2.60 -14.63 -2.59
CA PHE A 166 -4.06 -14.62 -2.54
C PHE A 166 -4.58 -14.70 -1.10
N LYS A 167 -3.92 -15.49 -0.24
CA LYS A 167 -4.17 -15.56 1.20
C LYS A 167 -2.86 -15.51 1.98
N LEU A 168 -2.84 -14.81 3.12
CA LEU A 168 -1.70 -14.84 4.03
C LEU A 168 -1.73 -16.10 4.87
N GLU A 169 -0.76 -17.00 4.66
CA GLU A 169 -0.63 -18.24 5.40
C GLU A 169 0.82 -18.46 5.86
N GLY A 170 0.99 -19.25 6.94
CA GLY A 170 2.30 -19.71 7.41
C GLY A 170 3.11 -18.66 8.17
N ILE A 171 2.56 -17.49 8.53
CA ILE A 171 3.23 -16.48 9.35
C ILE A 171 2.81 -16.67 10.81
N THR A 172 3.74 -17.07 11.66
CA THR A 172 3.50 -17.35 13.09
C THR A 172 3.92 -16.22 14.01
N ASP A 173 4.87 -15.38 13.60
CA ASP A 173 5.27 -14.20 14.34
C ASP A 173 4.23 -13.08 14.20
N GLU A 174 3.69 -12.61 15.32
CA GLU A 174 2.59 -11.65 15.36
C GLU A 174 2.98 -10.30 14.73
N ARG A 175 4.21 -9.83 14.97
CA ARG A 175 4.69 -8.55 14.41
C ARG A 175 4.90 -8.65 12.91
N THR A 176 5.44 -9.75 12.43
CA THR A 176 5.57 -10.03 10.99
C THR A 176 4.19 -10.10 10.32
N LEU A 177 3.23 -10.79 10.95
CA LEU A 177 1.85 -10.87 10.43
C LEU A 177 1.17 -9.49 10.41
N LEU A 178 1.38 -8.66 11.42
CA LEU A 178 0.90 -7.28 11.46
C LEU A 178 1.37 -6.51 10.23
N HIS A 179 2.68 -6.50 9.97
CA HIS A 179 3.26 -5.77 8.83
C HIS A 179 2.91 -6.37 7.48
N ALA A 180 2.80 -7.70 7.37
CA ALA A 180 2.32 -8.37 6.17
C ALA A 180 0.87 -8.00 5.83
N LYS A 181 -0.01 -7.87 6.83
CA LYS A 181 -1.37 -7.36 6.67
C LYS A 181 -1.39 -5.88 6.31
N LEU A 182 -0.55 -5.08 6.98
CA LEU A 182 -0.52 -3.62 6.80
C LEU A 182 -0.09 -3.25 5.37
N ILE A 183 0.94 -3.88 4.83
CA ILE A 183 1.36 -3.60 3.44
C ILE A 183 0.28 -3.99 2.43
N ARG A 184 -0.43 -5.11 2.62
CA ARG A 184 -1.54 -5.50 1.74
C ARG A 184 -2.68 -4.49 1.76
N ASP A 185 -2.99 -3.96 2.93
CA ASP A 185 -4.02 -2.93 3.09
C ASP A 185 -3.58 -1.60 2.44
N ALA A 186 -2.33 -1.18 2.68
CA ALA A 186 -1.77 0.05 2.11
C ALA A 186 -1.70 -0.01 0.57
N ASP A 187 -1.28 -1.14 -0.01
CA ASP A 187 -1.26 -1.37 -1.45
C ASP A 187 -2.68 -1.28 -2.05
N LYS A 188 -3.68 -1.95 -1.45
CA LYS A 188 -5.07 -1.86 -1.89
C LYS A 188 -5.63 -0.44 -1.76
N LEU A 189 -5.27 0.28 -0.69
CA LEU A 189 -5.74 1.63 -0.43
C LEU A 189 -5.20 2.61 -1.49
N ASP A 190 -3.89 2.59 -1.80
CA ASP A 190 -3.35 3.44 -2.84
C ASP A 190 -3.86 3.03 -4.24
N ASN A 191 -4.08 1.75 -4.46
CA ASN A 191 -4.73 1.28 -5.69
C ASN A 191 -6.12 1.91 -5.90
N CYS A 192 -6.87 2.27 -4.84
CA CYS A 192 -8.12 3.04 -5.00
C CYS A 192 -7.86 4.40 -5.66
N ARG A 193 -6.84 5.12 -5.21
CA ARG A 193 -6.43 6.41 -5.79
C ARG A 193 -5.97 6.24 -7.22
N VAL A 194 -5.08 5.28 -7.48
CA VAL A 194 -4.58 4.96 -8.83
C VAL A 194 -5.74 4.67 -9.81
N LYS A 195 -6.75 3.90 -9.38
CA LYS A 195 -7.95 3.62 -10.20
C LYS A 195 -8.79 4.86 -10.52
N LEU A 196 -8.57 5.97 -9.86
CA LEU A 196 -9.31 7.22 -10.09
C LEU A 196 -8.49 8.28 -10.83
N GLU A 197 -7.16 8.22 -10.74
CA GLU A 197 -6.27 9.26 -11.25
C GLU A 197 -5.59 8.85 -12.56
N GLU A 198 -5.27 7.55 -12.74
CA GLU A 198 -4.62 7.06 -13.94
C GLU A 198 -5.59 6.87 -15.12
N SER A 199 -5.04 6.94 -16.35
CA SER A 199 -5.83 6.67 -17.55
C SER A 199 -6.30 5.21 -17.60
N MET A 200 -7.48 4.98 -18.16
CA MET A 200 -7.99 3.62 -18.30
C MET A 200 -7.16 2.81 -19.30
N GLU A 201 -6.59 3.49 -20.29
CA GLU A 201 -5.66 2.88 -21.25
C GLU A 201 -4.41 2.34 -20.56
N THR A 202 -3.80 3.10 -19.64
CA THR A 202 -2.64 2.63 -18.86
C THR A 202 -3.02 1.48 -17.93
N LEU A 203 -4.20 1.54 -17.31
CA LEU A 203 -4.67 0.51 -16.36
C LEU A 203 -5.10 -0.79 -17.05
N LEU A 204 -5.87 -0.70 -18.14
CA LEU A 204 -6.58 -1.83 -18.74
C LEU A 204 -6.40 -1.95 -20.27
N GLY A 205 -5.72 -1.01 -20.90
CA GLY A 205 -5.50 -1.01 -22.36
C GLY A 205 -6.74 -0.65 -23.19
N VAL A 206 -7.75 -0.06 -22.57
CA VAL A 206 -9.00 0.41 -23.21
C VAL A 206 -9.50 1.65 -22.49
N ASP A 207 -10.40 2.42 -23.08
CA ASP A 207 -11.07 3.56 -22.43
C ASP A 207 -12.20 3.11 -21.48
N GLU A 208 -12.80 4.03 -20.74
CA GLU A 208 -13.89 3.78 -19.80
C GLU A 208 -15.11 3.13 -20.50
N LYS A 209 -15.38 3.51 -21.74
CA LYS A 209 -16.46 2.94 -22.53
C LYS A 209 -16.19 1.48 -22.86
N GLY A 210 -14.96 1.16 -23.30
CA GLY A 210 -14.54 -0.21 -23.59
C GLY A 210 -14.63 -1.13 -22.37
N VAL A 211 -14.38 -0.62 -21.14
CA VAL A 211 -14.63 -1.37 -19.91
C VAL A 211 -16.14 -1.60 -19.72
N GLY A 212 -16.96 -0.57 -19.92
CA GLY A 212 -18.39 -0.58 -19.62
C GLY A 212 -19.25 -1.40 -20.59
N GLU A 213 -18.73 -1.76 -21.76
CA GLU A 213 -19.44 -2.61 -22.76
C GLU A 213 -19.44 -4.11 -22.39
N GLY A 214 -18.64 -4.52 -21.40
CA GLY A 214 -18.47 -5.94 -21.04
C GLY A 214 -19.62 -6.51 -20.21
N VAL A 215 -19.73 -7.84 -20.25
CA VAL A 215 -20.60 -8.64 -19.37
C VAL A 215 -19.74 -9.23 -18.27
N ILE A 216 -20.21 -9.13 -17.01
CA ILE A 216 -19.53 -9.71 -15.86
C ILE A 216 -19.65 -11.24 -15.89
N ALA A 217 -18.52 -11.95 -15.90
CA ALA A 217 -18.48 -13.40 -15.91
C ALA A 217 -19.18 -14.00 -14.66
N PRO A 218 -19.92 -15.11 -14.79
CA PRO A 218 -20.64 -15.72 -13.67
C PRO A 218 -19.78 -16.01 -12.45
N LYS A 219 -18.58 -16.58 -12.63
CA LYS A 219 -17.64 -16.88 -11.52
C LYS A 219 -17.14 -15.62 -10.80
N VAL A 220 -16.92 -14.55 -11.55
CA VAL A 220 -16.54 -13.26 -10.96
C VAL A 220 -17.67 -12.72 -10.08
N TRP A 221 -18.92 -12.80 -10.59
CA TRP A 221 -20.10 -12.40 -9.82
C TRP A 221 -20.32 -13.26 -8.58
N GLU A 222 -20.15 -14.59 -8.69
CA GLU A 222 -20.23 -15.54 -7.57
C GLU A 222 -19.24 -15.17 -6.44
N SER A 223 -17.96 -14.87 -6.78
CA SER A 223 -16.96 -14.43 -5.80
C SER A 223 -17.36 -13.12 -5.12
N CYS A 224 -17.85 -12.15 -5.90
CA CYS A 224 -18.34 -10.88 -5.34
C CYS A 224 -19.47 -11.07 -4.31
N MET A 225 -20.43 -11.96 -4.63
CA MET A 225 -21.56 -12.24 -3.74
C MET A 225 -21.17 -13.12 -2.54
N ALA A 226 -20.13 -13.93 -2.68
CA ALA A 226 -19.54 -14.68 -1.57
C ALA A 226 -18.69 -13.79 -0.63
N LYS A 227 -18.52 -12.50 -0.95
CA LYS A 227 -17.66 -11.56 -0.24
C LYS A 227 -16.20 -12.00 -0.22
N GLU A 228 -15.72 -12.45 -1.36
CA GLU A 228 -14.36 -12.92 -1.57
C GLU A 228 -13.67 -12.15 -2.71
N SER A 229 -12.34 -12.11 -2.67
CA SER A 229 -11.53 -11.62 -3.79
C SER A 229 -11.68 -12.53 -5.00
N VAL A 230 -11.66 -11.94 -6.19
CA VAL A 230 -11.77 -12.67 -7.46
C VAL A 230 -10.42 -13.26 -7.85
N LEU A 231 -10.38 -14.55 -8.21
CA LEU A 231 -9.19 -15.19 -8.76
C LEU A 231 -8.83 -14.58 -10.13
N SER A 232 -7.54 -14.35 -10.38
CA SER A 232 -7.06 -13.80 -11.65
C SER A 232 -7.47 -14.63 -12.86
N SER A 233 -7.51 -15.97 -12.72
CA SER A 233 -7.92 -16.91 -13.75
C SER A 233 -9.39 -16.81 -14.16
N ASP A 234 -10.24 -16.23 -13.33
CA ASP A 234 -11.68 -16.13 -13.58
C ASP A 234 -12.06 -14.84 -14.33
N ARG A 235 -11.12 -13.90 -14.43
CA ARG A 235 -11.30 -12.63 -15.15
C ARG A 235 -11.06 -12.83 -16.64
N VAL A 236 -12.10 -12.73 -17.45
CA VAL A 236 -12.03 -12.95 -18.91
C VAL A 236 -12.32 -11.69 -19.74
N SER A 237 -12.80 -10.62 -19.09
CA SER A 237 -13.14 -9.34 -19.73
C SER A 237 -12.60 -8.14 -18.94
N LYS A 238 -12.54 -6.96 -19.57
CA LYS A 238 -12.08 -5.73 -18.90
C LYS A 238 -13.00 -5.32 -17.76
N VAL A 239 -14.29 -5.55 -17.83
CA VAL A 239 -15.23 -5.31 -16.74
C VAL A 239 -15.00 -6.29 -15.58
N ASP A 240 -14.54 -7.52 -15.82
CA ASP A 240 -14.18 -8.45 -14.75
C ASP A 240 -12.97 -7.96 -13.96
N TYR A 241 -11.97 -7.39 -14.63
CA TYR A 241 -10.85 -6.72 -13.95
C TYR A 241 -11.34 -5.54 -13.13
N TRP A 242 -12.26 -4.73 -13.69
CA TRP A 242 -12.77 -3.53 -13.02
C TRP A 242 -13.58 -3.86 -11.77
N ILE A 243 -14.53 -4.78 -11.85
CA ILE A 243 -15.33 -5.20 -10.69
C ILE A 243 -14.48 -5.87 -9.61
N SER A 244 -13.43 -6.62 -10.00
CA SER A 244 -12.55 -7.28 -9.05
C SER A 244 -11.73 -6.29 -8.21
N TYR A 245 -11.54 -5.04 -8.67
CA TYR A 245 -10.95 -3.98 -7.85
C TYR A 245 -11.82 -3.58 -6.64
N ILE A 246 -13.14 -3.70 -6.74
CA ILE A 246 -14.02 -3.51 -5.58
C ILE A 246 -14.07 -4.78 -4.74
N ALA A 247 -14.17 -5.96 -5.36
CA ALA A 247 -14.24 -7.24 -4.64
C ALA A 247 -12.99 -7.51 -3.78
N GLN A 248 -11.79 -7.05 -4.18
CA GLN A 248 -10.58 -7.21 -3.37
C GLN A 248 -10.65 -6.50 -2.00
N TYR A 249 -11.58 -5.56 -1.79
CA TYR A 249 -11.72 -4.86 -0.52
C TYR A 249 -12.31 -5.76 0.58
N TYR A 250 -12.89 -6.91 0.24
CA TYR A 250 -13.25 -7.94 1.22
C TYR A 250 -12.02 -8.56 1.92
N ASP A 251 -10.82 -8.46 1.30
CA ASP A 251 -9.54 -8.93 1.86
C ASP A 251 -8.76 -7.82 2.61
N ILE A 252 -9.40 -6.73 2.99
CA ILE A 252 -8.80 -5.71 3.85
C ILE A 252 -8.85 -6.18 5.31
N ASN A 253 -7.73 -5.98 6.02
CA ASN A 253 -7.50 -6.52 7.35
C ASN A 253 -7.94 -5.58 8.47
N PHE A 254 -7.67 -4.26 8.31
CA PHE A 254 -7.82 -3.29 9.39
C PHE A 254 -9.02 -2.36 9.20
N PRO A 255 -9.82 -2.12 10.26
CA PRO A 255 -10.92 -1.14 10.22
C PRO A 255 -10.46 0.26 9.82
N GLU A 256 -9.25 0.66 10.19
CA GLU A 256 -8.65 1.96 9.86
C GLU A 256 -8.54 2.19 8.36
N THR A 257 -8.24 1.14 7.60
CA THR A 257 -8.21 1.19 6.14
C THR A 257 -9.59 1.49 5.56
N TYR A 258 -10.64 0.86 6.09
CA TYR A 258 -12.02 1.15 5.68
C TYR A 258 -12.45 2.57 6.07
N GLU A 259 -12.02 3.10 7.23
CA GLU A 259 -12.27 4.50 7.62
C GLU A 259 -11.74 5.45 6.53
N ILE A 260 -10.47 5.26 6.10
CA ILE A 260 -9.86 6.08 5.04
C ILE A 260 -10.63 5.91 3.71
N MET A 261 -10.99 4.70 3.34
CA MET A 261 -11.78 4.45 2.13
C MET A 261 -13.13 5.18 2.14
N ARG A 262 -13.81 5.23 3.28
CA ARG A 262 -15.07 5.96 3.47
C ARG A 262 -14.87 7.47 3.39
N GLU A 263 -13.84 8.02 4.03
CA GLU A 263 -13.50 9.46 3.97
C GLU A 263 -13.30 9.92 2.53
N HIS A 264 -12.69 9.09 1.67
CA HIS A 264 -12.44 9.38 0.26
C HIS A 264 -13.55 8.93 -0.69
N ASN A 265 -14.59 8.23 -0.19
CA ASN A 265 -15.71 7.70 -0.97
C ASN A 265 -15.25 6.85 -2.18
N TYR A 266 -14.22 6.01 -1.97
CA TYR A 266 -13.54 5.30 -3.05
C TYR A 266 -14.47 4.32 -3.79
N VAL A 267 -15.28 3.54 -3.08
CA VAL A 267 -16.16 2.52 -3.69
C VAL A 267 -17.10 3.16 -4.71
N LYS A 268 -17.82 4.21 -4.29
CA LYS A 268 -18.76 4.93 -5.17
C LYS A 268 -18.03 5.58 -6.35
N ARG A 269 -16.91 6.27 -6.10
CA ARG A 269 -16.16 6.98 -7.15
C ARG A 269 -15.61 6.00 -8.18
N ILE A 270 -15.07 4.84 -7.77
CA ILE A 270 -14.57 3.80 -8.68
C ILE A 270 -15.73 3.22 -9.50
N LYS A 271 -16.85 2.88 -8.86
CA LYS A 271 -18.03 2.38 -9.56
C LYS A 271 -18.52 3.40 -10.61
N ASP A 272 -18.64 4.67 -10.24
CA ASP A 272 -19.20 5.72 -11.09
C ASP A 272 -18.24 6.20 -12.20
N ARG A 273 -16.96 5.79 -12.17
CA ARG A 273 -16.00 6.14 -13.21
C ARG A 273 -16.35 5.54 -14.57
N VAL A 274 -16.94 4.34 -14.60
CA VAL A 274 -17.23 3.60 -15.84
C VAL A 274 -18.70 3.74 -16.23
N PRO A 275 -19.00 4.15 -17.46
CA PRO A 275 -20.36 4.16 -18.00
C PRO A 275 -20.74 2.75 -18.46
N TYR A 276 -21.53 2.01 -17.68
CA TYR A 276 -21.95 0.65 -18.04
C TYR A 276 -23.06 0.69 -19.09
N ALA A 277 -22.79 0.09 -20.26
CA ALA A 277 -23.73 0.09 -21.38
C ALA A 277 -24.88 -0.91 -21.18
N LEU A 278 -24.64 -1.98 -20.44
CA LEU A 278 -25.61 -3.05 -20.21
C LEU A 278 -26.35 -2.84 -18.88
N PRO A 279 -27.69 -2.81 -18.84
CA PRO A 279 -28.45 -2.65 -17.60
C PRO A 279 -28.11 -3.70 -16.54
N GLU A 280 -27.88 -4.95 -16.95
CA GLU A 280 -27.47 -6.03 -16.04
C GLU A 280 -26.12 -5.75 -15.38
N THR A 281 -25.14 -5.28 -16.16
CA THR A 281 -23.80 -4.94 -15.63
C THR A 281 -23.90 -3.75 -14.66
N GLN A 282 -24.68 -2.72 -15.02
CA GLN A 282 -24.94 -1.58 -14.15
C GLN A 282 -25.57 -2.01 -12.82
N GLU A 283 -26.62 -2.85 -12.88
CA GLU A 283 -27.29 -3.36 -11.68
C GLU A 283 -26.35 -4.15 -10.76
N LYS A 284 -25.53 -5.03 -11.35
CA LYS A 284 -24.52 -5.79 -10.59
C LYS A 284 -23.50 -4.88 -9.91
N MET A 285 -23.03 -3.84 -10.61
CA MET A 285 -22.10 -2.87 -10.02
C MET A 285 -22.73 -2.05 -8.91
N ASP A 286 -24.00 -1.67 -9.03
CA ASP A 286 -24.75 -0.95 -7.99
C ASP A 286 -24.97 -1.85 -6.75
N ILE A 287 -25.32 -3.12 -6.95
CA ILE A 287 -25.47 -4.10 -5.86
C ILE A 287 -24.14 -4.30 -5.13
N LEU A 288 -23.04 -4.56 -5.86
CA LEU A 288 -21.73 -4.77 -5.25
C LEU A 288 -21.26 -3.55 -4.46
N ALA A 289 -21.42 -2.36 -5.02
CA ALA A 289 -21.03 -1.12 -4.33
C ALA A 289 -21.82 -0.93 -3.03
N ALA A 290 -23.14 -1.17 -3.05
CA ALA A 290 -23.99 -1.06 -1.86
C ALA A 290 -23.62 -2.11 -0.78
N GLU A 291 -23.39 -3.37 -1.20
CA GLU A 291 -22.97 -4.43 -0.26
C GLU A 291 -21.57 -4.17 0.30
N MET A 292 -20.64 -3.63 -0.49
CA MET A 292 -19.31 -3.26 -0.04
C MET A 292 -19.36 -2.12 0.98
N GLU A 293 -20.13 -1.08 0.72
CA GLU A 293 -20.30 0.02 1.68
C GLU A 293 -20.89 -0.46 3.01
N LYS A 294 -21.90 -1.33 2.96
CA LYS A 294 -22.46 -1.94 4.15
C LYS A 294 -21.43 -2.79 4.91
N TYR A 295 -20.65 -3.60 4.18
CA TYR A 295 -19.59 -4.42 4.75
C TYR A 295 -18.53 -3.55 5.46
N MET A 296 -18.08 -2.47 4.81
CA MET A 296 -17.14 -1.51 5.40
C MET A 296 -17.69 -0.90 6.69
N ASP A 297 -18.95 -0.47 6.71
CA ASP A 297 -19.60 0.08 7.90
C ASP A 297 -19.68 -0.93 9.05
N GLU A 298 -19.92 -2.21 8.74
CA GLU A 298 -19.91 -3.29 9.73
C GLU A 298 -18.50 -3.51 10.31
N ARG A 299 -17.47 -3.49 9.45
CA ARG A 299 -16.07 -3.64 9.87
C ARG A 299 -15.59 -2.49 10.74
N ILE A 300 -15.96 -1.24 10.40
CA ILE A 300 -15.63 -0.04 11.19
C ILE A 300 -16.34 -0.08 12.56
N ARG A 301 -17.62 -0.41 12.59
CA ARG A 301 -18.38 -0.50 13.87
C ARG A 301 -17.87 -1.57 14.81
N ASN A 302 -17.34 -2.67 14.28
CA ASN A 302 -16.80 -3.78 15.04
C ASN A 302 -15.32 -3.60 15.42
N LYS A 303 -14.77 -2.41 15.23
CA LYS A 303 -13.42 -2.03 15.69
C LYS A 303 -13.38 -2.19 17.21
N LYS A 304 -12.56 -3.11 17.71
CA LYS A 304 -12.34 -3.38 19.14
C LYS A 304 -11.06 -2.75 19.63
#